data_5302f51ee17b90a4e4cf381b280cccbe
#
_entry.id   5302f51ee17b90a4e4cf381b280cccbe
#
_cell.length_a   1.000
_cell.length_b   1.000
_cell.length_c   1.000
_cell.angle_alpha   90.00
_cell.angle_beta   90.00
_cell.angle_gamma   90.00
#
_symmetry.space_group_name_H-M   'P 1'
#
loop_
_entity.id
_entity.type
_entity.pdbx_description
1 polymer ?
#
loop_
_entity_poly.entity_id
_entity_poly.type
_entity_poly.pdbx_seq_one_letter_code
_entity_poly.pdbx_strand_id
1 'polypeptide(L)'
;IKGSTRAAAARKRREENKRDKHQTISTAEFQARRDAVHRRMIVRDSVRSDGSGKVTQVAIMEDDQLVEHFVTSERTRTLVGNIYLGRVQNVLASMEAAFVDIGTDRNGVIYSGDIDWRHTRHTGRQRKIEKALKPGDPILVQVTKDSVGHKGPRLTSHISLAGRYLVYVPEGRAHGVSRKLPEPERKRLKKAVSGILPDEGGAIIRTA
;
A
#
# COMPACT_ATOMS: atom_id res chain seq x y z
N ILE A 1 -34.03 -20.93 19.85
CA ILE A 1 -32.69 -20.43 20.16
C ILE A 1 -32.64 -18.99 19.65
N LYS A 2 -32.73 -18.02 20.54
CA LYS A 2 -32.72 -16.59 20.20
C LYS A 2 -31.29 -16.14 19.89
N GLY A 3 -31.05 -15.77 18.62
CA GLY A 3 -29.92 -14.93 18.20
C GLY A 3 -28.56 -15.62 18.19
N SER A 4 -27.86 -15.54 17.05
CA SER A 4 -26.50 -15.99 16.92
C SER A 4 -25.57 -15.22 17.88
N THR A 5 -24.86 -15.91 18.76
CA THR A 5 -23.83 -15.36 19.65
C THR A 5 -22.76 -14.55 18.87
N ARG A 6 -22.54 -14.90 17.61
CA ARG A 6 -21.66 -14.15 16.68
C ARG A 6 -22.19 -12.76 16.33
N ALA A 7 -23.50 -12.62 16.12
CA ALA A 7 -24.11 -11.31 15.82
C ALA A 7 -24.12 -10.40 17.07
N ALA A 8 -24.33 -10.97 18.26
CA ALA A 8 -24.25 -10.23 19.52
C ALA A 8 -22.81 -9.77 19.82
N ALA A 9 -21.80 -10.62 19.59
CA ALA A 9 -20.40 -10.28 19.73
C ALA A 9 -19.95 -9.19 18.71
N ALA A 10 -20.45 -9.25 17.48
CA ALA A 10 -20.17 -8.25 16.47
C ALA A 10 -20.80 -6.88 16.79
N ARG A 11 -22.03 -6.87 17.37
CA ARG A 11 -22.68 -5.64 17.86
C ARG A 11 -21.91 -5.03 19.03
N LYS A 12 -21.51 -5.85 20.00
CA LYS A 12 -20.73 -5.40 21.16
C LYS A 12 -19.40 -4.77 20.74
N ARG A 13 -18.65 -5.39 19.83
CA ARG A 13 -17.41 -4.82 19.26
C ARG A 13 -17.65 -3.51 18.50
N ARG A 14 -18.78 -3.37 17.78
CA ARG A 14 -19.12 -2.12 17.10
C ARG A 14 -19.48 -1.00 18.08
N GLU A 15 -20.10 -1.32 19.21
CA GLU A 15 -20.43 -0.36 20.27
C GLU A 15 -19.18 0.05 21.06
N GLU A 16 -18.30 -0.89 21.39
CA GLU A 16 -17.00 -0.62 22.00
C GLU A 16 -16.14 0.28 21.08
N ASN A 17 -16.00 -0.05 19.82
CA ASN A 17 -15.28 0.80 18.83
C ASN A 17 -15.93 2.17 18.59
N LYS A 18 -17.24 2.33 18.84
CA LYS A 18 -17.90 3.65 18.81
C LYS A 18 -17.60 4.47 20.04
N ARG A 19 -17.49 3.87 21.23
CA ARG A 19 -17.11 4.56 22.48
C ARG A 19 -15.66 5.05 22.43
N ASP A 20 -14.74 4.24 21.89
CA ASP A 20 -13.32 4.64 21.74
C ASP A 20 -13.10 5.75 20.68
N LYS A 21 -14.02 5.94 19.74
CA LYS A 21 -13.93 7.00 18.71
C LYS A 21 -14.22 8.41 19.22
N HIS A 22 -14.68 8.59 20.45
CA HIS A 22 -15.12 9.90 20.97
C HIS A 22 -14.15 10.57 21.94
N GLN A 23 -13.00 10.01 22.21
CA GLN A 23 -11.91 10.76 22.85
C GLN A 23 -11.03 11.40 21.78
N THR A 24 -11.52 12.43 21.14
CA THR A 24 -10.66 13.35 20.37
C THR A 24 -9.85 14.17 21.34
N ILE A 25 -8.63 13.72 21.61
CA ILE A 25 -7.62 14.51 22.32
C ILE A 25 -7.38 15.78 21.48
N SER A 26 -7.42 16.95 22.10
CA SER A 26 -7.11 18.21 21.44
C SER A 26 -5.69 18.18 20.87
N THR A 27 -5.40 18.90 19.80
CA THR A 27 -4.05 18.94 19.20
C THR A 27 -3.01 19.42 20.21
N ALA A 28 -3.37 20.35 21.08
CA ALA A 28 -2.50 20.85 22.16
C ALA A 28 -2.21 19.76 23.20
N GLU A 29 -3.21 18.98 23.58
CA GLU A 29 -3.09 17.86 24.52
C GLU A 29 -2.28 16.69 23.93
N PHE A 30 -2.43 16.44 22.62
CA PHE A 30 -1.61 15.47 21.90
C PHE A 30 -0.14 15.91 21.83
N GLN A 31 0.13 17.20 21.57
CA GLN A 31 1.48 17.73 21.56
C GLN A 31 2.11 17.75 22.97
N ALA A 32 1.37 18.18 23.99
CA ALA A 32 1.85 18.17 25.37
C ALA A 32 2.21 16.75 25.85
N ARG A 33 1.40 15.75 25.50
CA ARG A 33 1.74 14.32 25.77
C ARG A 33 2.98 13.89 25.01
N ARG A 34 3.14 14.34 23.77
CA ARG A 34 4.28 13.98 22.93
C ARG A 34 5.59 14.57 23.44
N ASP A 35 5.56 15.77 24.01
CA ASP A 35 6.72 16.44 24.54
C ASP A 35 7.08 16.00 25.98
N ALA A 36 6.09 15.50 26.73
CA ALA A 36 6.27 15.03 28.11
C ALA A 36 6.71 13.56 28.24
N VAL A 37 6.60 12.77 27.14
CA VAL A 37 6.84 11.33 27.18
C VAL A 37 8.29 11.02 26.74
N HIS A 38 9.00 10.26 27.57
CA HIS A 38 10.33 9.75 27.21
C HIS A 38 10.20 8.53 26.28
N ARG A 39 10.55 8.73 25.00
CA ARG A 39 10.51 7.67 23.98
C ARG A 39 11.86 7.02 23.79
N ARG A 40 11.86 5.69 23.78
CA ARG A 40 13.02 4.87 23.42
C ARG A 40 12.63 3.90 22.30
N MET A 41 13.47 3.84 21.28
CA MET A 41 13.38 2.79 20.26
C MET A 41 14.47 1.76 20.54
N ILE A 42 14.06 0.52 20.73
CA ILE A 42 14.96 -0.61 20.93
C ILE A 42 14.91 -1.45 19.64
N VAL A 43 16.06 -1.61 18.99
CA VAL A 43 16.23 -2.46 17.83
C VAL A 43 17.08 -3.65 18.21
N ARG A 44 16.57 -4.85 17.97
CA ARG A 44 17.28 -6.11 18.23
C ARG A 44 17.31 -6.97 16.97
N ASP A 45 18.51 -7.29 16.52
CA ASP A 45 18.72 -8.31 15.51
C ASP A 45 19.01 -9.65 16.17
N SER A 46 18.37 -10.69 15.70
CA SER A 46 18.59 -12.06 16.13
C SER A 46 18.53 -13.01 14.94
N VAL A 47 19.25 -14.12 15.06
CA VAL A 47 19.11 -15.24 14.13
C VAL A 47 18.08 -16.19 14.72
N ARG A 48 17.18 -16.68 13.89
CA ARG A 48 16.17 -17.66 14.36
C ARG A 48 16.87 -18.94 14.82
N SER A 49 16.32 -19.56 15.85
CA SER A 49 16.84 -20.82 16.40
C SER A 49 16.85 -21.99 15.39
N ASP A 50 15.98 -21.90 14.38
CA ASP A 50 15.90 -22.86 13.27
C ASP A 50 16.89 -22.57 12.12
N GLY A 51 17.75 -21.55 12.25
CA GLY A 51 18.71 -21.13 11.21
C GLY A 51 18.06 -20.53 9.95
N SER A 52 16.75 -20.31 9.93
CA SER A 52 15.99 -19.91 8.73
C SER A 52 16.10 -18.43 8.35
N GLY A 53 17.00 -17.66 8.95
CA GLY A 53 17.26 -16.28 8.59
C GLY A 53 17.30 -15.32 9.78
N LYS A 54 17.55 -14.05 9.47
CA LYS A 54 17.58 -12.97 10.47
C LYS A 54 16.19 -12.44 10.77
N VAL A 55 15.98 -12.05 12.01
CA VAL A 55 14.78 -11.39 12.50
C VAL A 55 15.19 -10.08 13.16
N THR A 56 14.63 -8.98 12.70
CA THR A 56 14.78 -7.68 13.35
C THR A 56 13.51 -7.37 14.12
N GLN A 57 13.64 -7.13 15.42
CA GLN A 57 12.57 -6.68 16.29
C GLN A 57 12.77 -5.20 16.59
N VAL A 58 11.72 -4.42 16.45
CA VAL A 58 11.70 -2.99 16.81
C VAL A 58 10.63 -2.79 17.87
N ALA A 59 11.02 -2.32 19.04
CA ALA A 59 10.11 -1.99 20.11
C ALA A 59 10.16 -0.48 20.38
N ILE A 60 9.00 0.16 20.46
CA ILE A 60 8.87 1.55 20.87
C ILE A 60 8.32 1.58 22.29
N MET A 61 9.12 2.15 23.19
CA MET A 61 8.79 2.32 24.59
C MET A 61 8.41 3.78 24.86
N GLU A 62 7.34 3.99 25.59
CA GLU A 62 6.96 5.29 26.16
C GLU A 62 6.88 5.15 27.68
N ASP A 63 7.70 5.93 28.41
CA ASP A 63 7.80 5.88 29.87
C ASP A 63 7.93 4.44 30.45
N ASP A 64 8.81 3.65 29.83
CA ASP A 64 9.06 2.23 30.12
C ASP A 64 7.91 1.27 29.78
N GLN A 65 6.83 1.74 29.15
CA GLN A 65 5.77 0.89 28.63
C GLN A 65 5.97 0.60 27.14
N LEU A 66 5.78 -0.65 26.74
CA LEU A 66 5.80 -1.04 25.33
C LEU A 66 4.52 -0.57 24.63
N VAL A 67 4.64 0.37 23.68
CA VAL A 67 3.49 0.91 22.94
C VAL A 67 3.37 0.35 21.53
N GLU A 68 4.51 0.03 20.90
CA GLU A 68 4.52 -0.58 19.56
C GLU A 68 5.60 -1.65 19.46
N HIS A 69 5.30 -2.72 18.76
CA HIS A 69 6.24 -3.80 18.51
C HIS A 69 6.12 -4.27 17.06
N PHE A 70 7.23 -4.23 16.33
CA PHE A 70 7.35 -4.70 14.96
C PHE A 70 8.36 -5.84 14.88
N VAL A 71 8.05 -6.82 14.07
CA VAL A 71 8.95 -7.92 13.76
C VAL A 71 9.06 -8.04 12.25
N THR A 72 10.27 -7.91 11.73
CA THR A 72 10.56 -8.20 10.33
C THR A 72 11.38 -9.48 10.23
N SER A 73 11.08 -10.29 9.24
CA SER A 73 11.80 -11.55 8.99
C SER A 73 12.12 -11.63 7.50
N GLU A 74 13.30 -12.12 7.16
CA GLU A 74 13.69 -12.35 5.76
C GLU A 74 12.72 -13.29 5.02
N ARG A 75 12.03 -14.14 5.76
CA ARG A 75 11.01 -15.08 5.25
C ARG A 75 9.68 -14.41 4.88
N THR A 76 9.39 -13.25 5.46
CA THR A 76 8.13 -12.51 5.26
C THR A 76 8.34 -11.27 4.39
N ARG A 77 9.22 -11.34 3.40
CA ARG A 77 9.37 -10.23 2.45
C ARG A 77 8.13 -10.14 1.61
N THR A 78 7.32 -9.13 1.88
CA THR A 78 6.25 -8.73 0.98
C THR A 78 6.86 -8.17 -0.31
N LEU A 79 6.30 -8.57 -1.44
CA LEU A 79 6.63 -7.99 -2.74
C LEU A 79 5.78 -6.76 -3.04
N VAL A 80 4.75 -6.50 -2.23
CA VAL A 80 3.83 -5.37 -2.43
C VAL A 80 4.58 -4.04 -2.48
N GLY A 81 4.34 -3.28 -3.54
CA GLY A 81 5.01 -2.01 -3.81
C GLY A 81 6.28 -2.14 -4.65
N ASN A 82 6.87 -3.33 -4.77
CA ASN A 82 8.02 -3.55 -5.66
C ASN A 82 7.62 -3.37 -7.12
N ILE A 83 8.55 -2.81 -7.90
CA ILE A 83 8.38 -2.54 -9.33
C ILE A 83 9.34 -3.45 -10.11
N TYR A 84 8.83 -4.07 -11.15
CA TYR A 84 9.54 -5.00 -12.00
C TYR A 84 9.36 -4.65 -13.48
N LEU A 85 10.41 -4.83 -14.27
CA LEU A 85 10.27 -4.94 -15.72
C LEU A 85 10.03 -6.42 -16.04
N GLY A 86 8.76 -6.77 -16.19
CA GLY A 86 8.33 -8.15 -16.46
C GLY A 86 8.21 -8.44 -17.94
N ARG A 87 8.00 -9.72 -18.24
CA ARG A 87 7.73 -10.22 -19.61
C ARG A 87 6.41 -10.95 -19.62
N VAL A 88 5.51 -10.55 -20.53
CA VAL A 88 4.21 -11.22 -20.72
C VAL A 88 4.44 -12.65 -21.18
N GLN A 89 3.95 -13.63 -20.43
CA GLN A 89 4.04 -15.05 -20.78
C GLN A 89 2.81 -15.53 -21.56
N ASN A 90 1.62 -15.14 -21.10
CA ASN A 90 0.38 -15.55 -21.71
C ASN A 90 -0.70 -14.49 -21.53
N VAL A 91 -1.60 -14.38 -22.49
CA VAL A 91 -2.76 -13.47 -22.46
C VAL A 91 -4.04 -14.30 -22.55
N LEU A 92 -4.91 -14.17 -21.58
CA LEU A 92 -6.17 -14.89 -21.43
C LEU A 92 -7.35 -13.93 -21.71
N ALA A 93 -7.79 -13.86 -22.95
CA ALA A 93 -8.86 -12.97 -23.37
C ALA A 93 -10.18 -13.22 -22.62
N SER A 94 -10.51 -14.49 -22.33
CA SER A 94 -11.74 -14.86 -21.60
C SER A 94 -11.77 -14.37 -20.15
N MET A 95 -10.60 -14.13 -19.55
CA MET A 95 -10.45 -13.64 -18.16
C MET A 95 -10.09 -12.16 -18.11
N GLU A 96 -9.87 -11.52 -19.26
CA GLU A 96 -9.34 -10.16 -19.34
C GLU A 96 -8.08 -10.01 -18.47
N ALA A 97 -7.17 -11.01 -18.51
CA ALA A 97 -5.98 -11.08 -17.70
C ALA A 97 -4.76 -11.55 -18.51
N ALA A 98 -3.55 -11.19 -18.02
CA ALA A 98 -2.31 -11.71 -18.56
C ALA A 98 -1.41 -12.20 -17.43
N PHE A 99 -0.64 -13.25 -17.71
CA PHE A 99 0.43 -13.73 -16.85
C PHE A 99 1.74 -13.06 -17.24
N VAL A 100 2.45 -12.55 -16.25
CA VAL A 100 3.70 -11.81 -16.43
C VAL A 100 4.79 -12.45 -15.57
N ASP A 101 5.87 -12.81 -16.19
CA ASP A 101 7.09 -13.24 -15.49
C ASP A 101 7.80 -11.99 -14.93
N ILE A 102 7.99 -11.95 -13.64
CA ILE A 102 8.68 -10.88 -12.90
C ILE A 102 9.97 -11.38 -12.25
N GLY A 103 10.45 -12.57 -12.65
CA GLY A 103 11.67 -13.18 -12.09
C GLY A 103 11.48 -13.81 -10.71
N THR A 104 10.25 -14.14 -10.31
CA THR A 104 9.91 -14.87 -9.08
C THR A 104 9.45 -16.29 -9.41
N ASP A 105 9.30 -17.14 -8.39
CA ASP A 105 8.87 -18.55 -8.55
C ASP A 105 7.55 -18.71 -9.30
N ARG A 106 6.74 -17.65 -9.36
CA ARG A 106 5.41 -17.66 -9.98
C ARG A 106 5.19 -16.41 -10.80
N ASN A 107 4.58 -16.60 -11.96
CA ASN A 107 4.13 -15.49 -12.78
C ASN A 107 3.09 -14.65 -12.04
N GLY A 108 3.24 -13.34 -12.11
CA GLY A 108 2.24 -12.41 -11.63
C GLY A 108 1.04 -12.34 -12.59
N VAL A 109 -0.08 -11.87 -12.07
CA VAL A 109 -1.32 -11.67 -12.84
C VAL A 109 -1.67 -10.20 -12.91
N ILE A 110 -1.86 -9.68 -14.14
CA ILE A 110 -2.38 -8.34 -14.41
C ILE A 110 -3.73 -8.45 -15.12
N TYR A 111 -4.70 -7.65 -14.69
CA TYR A 111 -6.02 -7.58 -15.33
C TYR A 111 -6.14 -6.34 -16.21
N SER A 112 -7.06 -6.35 -17.15
CA SER A 112 -7.29 -5.22 -18.06
C SER A 112 -7.58 -3.89 -17.34
N GLY A 113 -8.23 -3.95 -16.19
CA GLY A 113 -8.49 -2.78 -15.32
C GLY A 113 -7.25 -2.23 -14.61
N ASP A 114 -6.19 -3.01 -14.50
CA ASP A 114 -4.92 -2.64 -13.86
C ASP A 114 -3.85 -2.19 -14.88
N ILE A 115 -4.21 -2.12 -16.18
CA ILE A 115 -3.33 -1.66 -17.26
C ILE A 115 -3.48 -0.15 -17.46
N ASP A 116 -2.36 0.55 -17.51
CA ASP A 116 -2.32 1.92 -17.98
C ASP A 116 -2.38 1.96 -19.50
N TRP A 117 -3.57 2.21 -20.03
CA TRP A 117 -3.84 2.19 -21.47
C TRP A 117 -3.14 3.30 -22.24
N ARG A 118 -2.62 4.33 -21.58
CA ARG A 118 -1.89 5.42 -22.22
C ARG A 118 -0.59 4.95 -22.87
N HIS A 119 0.04 3.92 -22.28
CA HIS A 119 1.30 3.34 -22.72
C HIS A 119 1.14 2.09 -23.59
N THR A 120 -0.10 1.76 -23.94
CA THR A 120 -0.36 0.63 -24.84
C THR A 120 -0.39 1.09 -26.31
N ARG A 121 -0.09 0.18 -27.22
CA ARG A 121 -0.20 0.43 -28.67
C ARG A 121 -1.65 0.59 -29.14
N HIS A 122 -2.61 0.39 -28.27
CA HIS A 122 -4.03 0.38 -28.60
C HIS A 122 -4.66 1.76 -28.43
N THR A 123 -5.15 2.34 -29.51
CA THR A 123 -5.83 3.66 -29.56
C THR A 123 -7.36 3.58 -29.59
N GLY A 124 -7.92 2.37 -29.62
CA GLY A 124 -9.36 2.15 -29.77
C GLY A 124 -10.15 2.28 -28.45
N ARG A 125 -11.48 2.45 -28.57
CA ARG A 125 -12.38 2.56 -27.42
C ARG A 125 -12.54 1.25 -26.61
N GLN A 126 -12.35 0.08 -27.27
CA GLN A 126 -12.49 -1.22 -26.61
C GLN A 126 -11.20 -1.61 -25.90
N ARG A 127 -11.21 -1.57 -24.57
CA ARG A 127 -10.08 -1.92 -23.70
C ARG A 127 -10.03 -3.43 -23.45
N LYS A 128 -9.68 -4.22 -24.47
CA LYS A 128 -9.48 -5.66 -24.38
C LYS A 128 -8.01 -5.98 -24.17
N ILE A 129 -7.69 -6.87 -23.26
CA ILE A 129 -6.31 -7.15 -22.85
C ILE A 129 -5.45 -7.67 -24.02
N GLU A 130 -6.01 -8.49 -24.90
CA GLU A 130 -5.33 -9.01 -26.09
C GLU A 130 -4.91 -7.93 -27.10
N LYS A 131 -5.49 -6.73 -26.99
CA LYS A 131 -5.11 -5.57 -27.83
C LYS A 131 -3.98 -4.76 -27.17
N ALA A 132 -3.85 -4.85 -25.86
CA ALA A 132 -2.83 -4.12 -25.09
C ALA A 132 -1.51 -4.89 -25.00
N LEU A 133 -1.60 -6.20 -24.79
CA LEU A 133 -0.46 -7.06 -24.46
C LEU A 133 -0.43 -8.29 -25.38
N LYS A 134 0.80 -8.69 -25.73
CA LYS A 134 1.09 -9.93 -26.45
C LYS A 134 2.13 -10.75 -25.69
N PRO A 135 2.12 -12.08 -25.78
CA PRO A 135 3.20 -12.90 -25.25
C PRO A 135 4.56 -12.41 -25.77
N GLY A 136 5.52 -12.29 -24.84
CA GLY A 136 6.87 -11.78 -25.12
C GLY A 136 7.03 -10.26 -24.92
N ASP A 137 5.96 -9.48 -24.80
CA ASP A 137 6.06 -8.04 -24.59
C ASP A 137 6.70 -7.73 -23.22
N PRO A 138 7.62 -6.76 -23.14
CA PRO A 138 8.09 -6.21 -21.88
C PRO A 138 7.01 -5.29 -21.30
N ILE A 139 6.79 -5.36 -19.98
CA ILE A 139 5.85 -4.49 -19.27
C ILE A 139 6.40 -4.08 -17.92
N LEU A 140 6.35 -2.77 -17.61
CA LEU A 140 6.65 -2.25 -16.29
C LEU A 140 5.45 -2.45 -15.39
N VAL A 141 5.63 -3.17 -14.28
CA VAL A 141 4.54 -3.53 -13.36
C VAL A 141 4.95 -3.33 -11.91
N GLN A 142 3.96 -3.05 -11.07
CA GLN A 142 4.09 -2.98 -9.63
C GLN A 142 3.23 -4.04 -8.97
N VAL A 143 3.74 -4.67 -7.92
CA VAL A 143 2.99 -5.66 -7.14
C VAL A 143 2.01 -4.94 -6.22
N THR A 144 0.73 -5.30 -6.32
CA THR A 144 -0.36 -4.78 -5.46
C THR A 144 -0.80 -5.75 -4.38
N LYS A 145 -0.60 -7.06 -4.59
CA LYS A 145 -0.87 -8.12 -3.60
C LYS A 145 0.15 -9.23 -3.76
N ASP A 146 0.59 -9.76 -2.62
CA ASP A 146 1.47 -10.93 -2.59
C ASP A 146 0.79 -12.19 -3.13
N SER A 147 1.61 -13.17 -3.46
CA SER A 147 1.17 -14.52 -3.81
C SER A 147 0.40 -15.16 -2.66
N VAL A 148 -0.70 -15.83 -2.96
CA VAL A 148 -1.50 -16.57 -1.97
C VAL A 148 -1.76 -17.98 -2.47
N GLY A 149 -1.34 -18.98 -1.73
CA GLY A 149 -1.47 -20.39 -2.11
C GLY A 149 -0.80 -20.66 -3.46
N HIS A 150 -1.56 -21.12 -4.45
CA HIS A 150 -1.07 -21.37 -5.81
C HIS A 150 -1.17 -20.18 -6.76
N LYS A 151 -1.73 -19.05 -6.31
CA LYS A 151 -1.88 -17.85 -7.14
C LYS A 151 -0.63 -16.99 -7.05
N GLY A 152 -0.12 -16.54 -8.19
CA GLY A 152 0.96 -15.56 -8.27
C GLY A 152 0.54 -14.17 -7.78
N PRO A 153 1.50 -13.24 -7.64
CA PRO A 153 1.23 -11.89 -7.16
C PRO A 153 0.34 -11.12 -8.13
N ARG A 154 -0.50 -10.23 -7.61
CA ARG A 154 -1.30 -9.31 -8.43
C ARG A 154 -0.47 -8.11 -8.83
N LEU A 155 -0.55 -7.75 -10.10
CA LEU A 155 0.22 -6.68 -10.71
C LEU A 155 -0.67 -5.55 -11.21
N THR A 156 -0.09 -4.36 -11.30
CA THR A 156 -0.66 -3.20 -11.99
C THR A 156 0.43 -2.48 -12.80
N SER A 157 0.09 -1.86 -13.90
CA SER A 157 0.99 -0.95 -14.61
C SER A 157 0.81 0.52 -14.19
N HIS A 158 -0.14 0.81 -13.30
CA HIS A 158 -0.26 2.12 -12.65
C HIS A 158 0.76 2.23 -11.51
N ILE A 159 1.95 2.73 -11.83
CA ILE A 159 3.03 2.85 -10.86
C ILE A 159 2.75 3.95 -9.85
N SER A 160 2.96 3.66 -8.57
CA SER A 160 2.84 4.63 -7.49
C SER A 160 3.97 4.46 -6.46
N LEU A 161 4.55 5.57 -6.03
CA LEU A 161 5.60 5.58 -5.01
C LEU A 161 5.00 6.07 -3.70
N ALA A 162 4.66 5.12 -2.83
CA ALA A 162 3.96 5.39 -1.58
C ALA A 162 4.94 5.73 -0.45
N GLY A 163 4.98 6.99 -0.04
CA GLY A 163 5.61 7.44 1.21
C GLY A 163 4.60 7.53 2.36
N ARG A 164 5.08 7.85 3.56
CA ARG A 164 4.22 7.96 4.76
C ARG A 164 3.14 9.04 4.62
N TYR A 165 3.50 10.20 4.11
CA TYR A 165 2.62 11.38 4.01
C TYR A 165 2.28 11.75 2.57
N LEU A 166 2.99 11.21 1.61
CA LEU A 166 2.84 11.51 0.20
C LEU A 166 2.84 10.21 -0.61
N VAL A 167 1.90 10.08 -1.54
CA VAL A 167 1.97 9.09 -2.61
C VAL A 167 2.24 9.87 -3.90
N TYR A 168 3.37 9.58 -4.54
CA TYR A 168 3.69 10.13 -5.85
C TYR A 168 3.29 9.15 -6.95
N VAL A 169 2.63 9.64 -7.97
CA VAL A 169 2.22 8.86 -9.14
C VAL A 169 2.91 9.48 -10.37
N PRO A 170 4.00 8.86 -10.88
CA PRO A 170 4.86 9.46 -11.91
C PRO A 170 4.12 10.02 -13.11
N GLU A 171 3.07 9.39 -13.54
CA GLU A 171 2.30 9.80 -14.72
C GLU A 171 0.84 10.13 -14.37
N GLY A 172 0.61 10.42 -13.09
CA GLY A 172 -0.68 10.82 -12.60
C GLY A 172 -0.92 12.31 -12.81
N ARG A 173 -2.13 12.69 -13.16
CA ARG A 173 -2.55 14.10 -13.19
C ARG A 173 -3.35 14.52 -11.98
N ALA A 174 -3.63 13.57 -11.08
CA ALA A 174 -4.46 13.83 -9.91
C ALA A 174 -3.63 14.37 -8.74
N HIS A 175 -4.01 15.53 -8.24
CA HIS A 175 -3.47 16.09 -7.01
C HIS A 175 -4.53 16.03 -5.93
N GLY A 176 -4.26 15.28 -4.87
CA GLY A 176 -5.16 15.10 -3.74
C GLY A 176 -4.53 15.52 -2.42
N VAL A 177 -5.31 16.10 -1.53
CA VAL A 177 -4.91 16.37 -0.15
C VAL A 177 -5.97 15.79 0.77
N SER A 178 -5.54 15.07 1.81
CA SER A 178 -6.45 14.43 2.78
C SER A 178 -7.49 15.41 3.32
N ARG A 179 -8.76 15.00 3.28
CA ARG A 179 -9.87 15.78 3.83
C ARG A 179 -9.85 15.89 5.35
N LYS A 180 -9.02 15.08 6.02
CA LYS A 180 -8.83 15.15 7.48
C LYS A 180 -8.05 16.38 7.93
N LEU A 181 -7.33 17.03 7.02
CA LEU A 181 -6.59 18.26 7.30
C LEU A 181 -7.51 19.49 7.26
N PRO A 182 -7.23 20.51 8.12
CA PRO A 182 -7.94 21.79 8.07
C PRO A 182 -7.80 22.47 6.70
N GLU A 183 -8.82 23.24 6.31
CA GLU A 183 -8.86 23.92 5.01
C GLU A 183 -7.63 24.80 4.70
N PRO A 184 -7.14 25.64 5.64
CA PRO A 184 -5.94 26.45 5.39
C PRO A 184 -4.71 25.59 5.09
N GLU A 185 -4.52 24.48 5.82
CA GLU A 185 -3.40 23.58 5.64
C GLU A 185 -3.49 22.83 4.31
N ARG A 186 -4.68 22.42 3.90
CA ARG A 186 -4.90 21.81 2.58
C ARG A 186 -4.50 22.75 1.45
N LYS A 187 -4.87 24.02 1.54
CA LYS A 187 -4.50 25.05 0.55
C LYS A 187 -2.99 25.26 0.52
N ARG A 188 -2.36 25.38 1.69
CA ARG A 188 -0.90 25.54 1.82
C ARG A 188 -0.14 24.36 1.18
N LEU A 189 -0.51 23.13 1.54
CA LEU A 189 0.14 21.92 1.03
C LEU A 189 -0.09 21.74 -0.47
N LYS A 190 -1.29 22.02 -0.97
CA LYS A 190 -1.56 21.98 -2.41
C LYS A 190 -0.67 22.94 -3.19
N LYS A 191 -0.51 24.17 -2.70
CA LYS A 191 0.38 25.17 -3.32
C LYS A 191 1.86 24.73 -3.27
N ALA A 192 2.32 24.21 -2.13
CA ALA A 192 3.69 23.74 -1.97
C ALA A 192 4.03 22.59 -2.93
N VAL A 193 3.12 21.62 -3.06
CA VAL A 193 3.34 20.44 -3.91
C VAL A 193 3.28 20.79 -5.40
N SER A 194 2.36 21.66 -5.81
CA SER A 194 2.25 22.08 -7.22
C SER A 194 3.49 22.81 -7.75
N GLY A 195 4.33 23.38 -6.88
CA GLY A 195 5.59 24.02 -7.27
C GLY A 195 6.79 23.07 -7.38
N ILE A 196 6.64 21.81 -6.94
CA ILE A 196 7.74 20.83 -6.87
C ILE A 196 7.54 19.69 -7.86
N LEU A 197 6.29 19.38 -8.17
CA LEU A 197 5.96 18.22 -9.03
C LEU A 197 6.28 18.52 -10.50
N PRO A 198 6.76 17.52 -11.25
CA PRO A 198 6.80 17.57 -12.70
C PRO A 198 5.38 17.75 -13.28
N ASP A 199 5.29 18.36 -14.47
CA ASP A 199 4.00 18.62 -15.14
C ASP A 199 3.15 17.36 -15.36
N GLU A 200 3.78 16.21 -15.54
CA GLU A 200 3.12 14.92 -15.71
C GLU A 200 3.03 14.09 -14.42
N GLY A 201 3.42 14.66 -13.28
CA GLY A 201 3.40 13.96 -11.99
C GLY A 201 2.13 14.24 -11.19
N GLY A 202 1.53 13.20 -10.62
CA GLY A 202 0.44 13.31 -9.64
C GLY A 202 0.95 13.14 -8.20
N ALA A 203 0.26 13.76 -7.24
CA ALA A 203 0.57 13.57 -5.83
C ALA A 203 -0.68 13.53 -4.96
N ILE A 204 -0.68 12.60 -4.02
CA ILE A 204 -1.74 12.48 -3.02
C ILE A 204 -1.11 12.66 -1.64
N ILE A 205 -1.43 13.76 -0.96
CA ILE A 205 -1.00 14.01 0.40
C ILE A 205 -1.98 13.34 1.35
N ARG A 206 -1.45 12.51 2.24
CA ARG A 206 -2.24 11.77 3.22
C ARG A 206 -1.77 12.03 4.65
N THR A 207 -2.66 11.85 5.60
CA THR A 207 -2.32 11.79 7.02
C THR A 207 -1.86 10.38 7.36
N ALA A 208 -0.87 10.27 8.21
CA ALA A 208 -0.42 8.98 8.76
C ALA A 208 -1.42 8.45 9.78
#